data_87da0070c6576dc684f7a074beab6175
#
_entry.id   87da0070c6576dc684f7a074beab6175
#
_cell.length_a   1.000
_cell.length_b   1.000
_cell.length_c   1.000
_cell.angle_alpha   90.00
_cell.angle_beta   90.00
_cell.angle_gamma   90.00
#
_symmetry.space_group_name_H-M   'P 1'
#
loop_
_entity.id
_entity.type
_entity.pdbx_description
1 polymer ?
#
loop_
_entity_poly.entity_id
_entity_poly.type
_entity_poly.pdbx_seq_one_letter_code
_entity_poly.pdbx_strand_id
1 'polypeptide(L)'
;MLYPELLRTLYLPTTPKSAPRRWLSAASGLVHSHGRLYLIADDEHSLYHVAFDPAQPALQDAPLLSCPLLPGELPADRRARKQAKPDLETLMLLPATPAAPQGRLLCLGSGGRLARRRAVEIALGTDGSPGESVIHDLSGFFDTLHASISDLNIEGGFLLGDRLCLLQRGNKAPGAHSALLTFDAKRFLRWLGGDRCELPQLQSRQSLDFGNVEGVPLCPTDAALLPDGSCVLSLVAEDTSDSVADGRCVAAALARLNPQGELVTLERLHGAPKIEGVALATTAIAGTVLPLLLVTDADDPDQPSTLLHVEFP
;
A
#
# COMPACT_ATOMS: atom_id res chain seq x y z
N MET A 1 -7.06 8.01 20.97
CA MET A 1 -5.68 8.23 20.44
C MET A 1 -4.88 6.99 20.71
N LEU A 2 -4.21 6.47 19.70
CA LEU A 2 -3.44 5.22 19.76
C LEU A 2 -1.94 5.51 19.84
N TYR A 3 -1.19 4.62 20.47
CA TYR A 3 0.26 4.72 20.64
C TYR A 3 0.92 3.55 19.91
N PRO A 4 1.42 3.77 18.68
CA PRO A 4 2.10 2.71 17.95
C PRO A 4 3.40 2.31 18.63
N GLU A 5 3.66 1.01 18.69
CA GLU A 5 4.90 0.43 19.23
C GLU A 5 5.85 0.09 18.08
N LEU A 6 7.11 0.49 18.18
CA LEU A 6 8.14 0.13 17.22
C LEU A 6 8.47 -1.36 17.35
N LEU A 7 8.18 -2.15 16.30
CA LEU A 7 8.60 -3.54 16.23
C LEU A 7 10.01 -3.67 15.68
N ARG A 8 10.29 -2.99 14.57
CA ARG A 8 11.60 -3.05 13.90
C ARG A 8 11.84 -1.92 12.92
N THR A 9 13.11 -1.70 12.62
CA THR A 9 13.56 -0.95 11.44
C THR A 9 13.69 -1.88 10.25
N LEU A 10 13.33 -1.42 9.05
CA LEU A 10 13.32 -2.22 7.83
C LEU A 10 14.69 -2.21 7.15
N TYR A 11 15.60 -3.06 7.65
CA TYR A 11 16.95 -3.19 7.09
C TYR A 11 16.99 -4.11 5.89
N LEU A 12 17.78 -3.72 4.88
CA LEU A 12 18.11 -4.50 3.71
C LEU A 12 19.33 -5.40 3.96
N PRO A 13 19.48 -6.52 3.24
CA PRO A 13 20.69 -7.34 3.35
C PRO A 13 21.91 -6.54 2.88
N THR A 14 23.00 -6.67 3.60
CA THR A 14 24.29 -6.05 3.26
C THR A 14 25.31 -7.11 2.87
N THR A 15 26.02 -6.85 1.75
CA THR A 15 27.12 -7.72 1.32
C THR A 15 28.32 -6.82 0.95
N PRO A 16 29.49 -6.96 1.59
CA PRO A 16 29.80 -7.86 2.72
C PRO A 16 29.11 -7.43 4.03
N LYS A 17 29.03 -8.33 5.02
CA LYS A 17 28.40 -8.04 6.33
C LYS A 17 29.02 -6.85 7.08
N SER A 18 30.22 -6.42 6.70
CA SER A 18 30.91 -5.24 7.24
C SER A 18 30.51 -3.92 6.56
N ALA A 19 29.71 -3.97 5.49
CA ALA A 19 29.21 -2.75 4.86
C ALA A 19 28.26 -1.99 5.80
N PRO A 20 28.11 -0.66 5.65
CA PRO A 20 27.10 0.09 6.37
C PRO A 20 25.70 -0.53 6.14
N ARG A 21 24.89 -0.60 7.19
CA ARG A 21 23.51 -1.05 7.07
C ARG A 21 22.77 -0.16 6.09
N ARG A 22 22.07 -0.80 5.14
CA ARG A 22 21.11 -0.15 4.27
C ARG A 22 19.71 -0.41 4.79
N TRP A 23 18.80 0.47 4.52
CA TRP A 23 17.40 0.36 4.91
C TRP A 23 16.48 0.68 3.75
N LEU A 24 15.24 0.24 3.85
CA LEU A 24 14.13 0.71 3.04
C LEU A 24 13.69 2.07 3.59
N SER A 25 13.53 3.08 2.76
CA SER A 25 13.23 4.46 3.19
C SER A 25 11.84 4.95 2.77
N ALA A 26 11.20 4.28 1.81
CA ALA A 26 9.95 4.74 1.20
C ALA A 26 8.93 3.60 1.09
N ALA A 27 8.71 2.85 2.21
CA ALA A 27 7.72 1.77 2.22
C ALA A 27 6.31 2.32 2.01
N SER A 28 5.63 1.85 0.95
CA SER A 28 4.35 2.37 0.46
C SER A 28 3.20 1.35 0.46
N GLY A 29 3.43 0.10 0.81
CA GLY A 29 2.38 -0.91 0.92
C GLY A 29 2.80 -2.12 1.72
N LEU A 30 1.84 -2.75 2.41
CA LEU A 30 2.08 -3.85 3.32
C LEU A 30 1.02 -4.95 3.18
N VAL A 31 1.47 -6.19 3.01
CA VAL A 31 0.63 -7.39 3.14
C VAL A 31 1.26 -8.34 4.16
N HIS A 32 0.46 -8.81 5.10
CA HIS A 32 0.81 -9.91 5.99
C HIS A 32 0.02 -11.16 5.61
N SER A 33 0.69 -12.21 5.19
CA SER A 33 0.05 -13.48 4.82
C SER A 33 1.04 -14.63 4.91
N HIS A 34 0.54 -15.84 5.19
CA HIS A 34 1.33 -17.07 5.22
C HIS A 34 2.59 -16.99 6.12
N GLY A 35 2.49 -16.28 7.26
CA GLY A 35 3.64 -16.10 8.17
C GLY A 35 4.77 -15.26 7.57
N ARG A 36 4.45 -14.37 6.61
CA ARG A 36 5.39 -13.45 5.97
C ARG A 36 4.80 -12.05 5.87
N LEU A 37 5.69 -11.07 5.93
CA LEU A 37 5.42 -9.72 5.48
C LEU A 37 5.91 -9.55 4.05
N TYR A 38 5.13 -8.86 3.23
CA TYR A 38 5.49 -8.40 1.90
C TYR A 38 5.32 -6.90 1.87
N LEU A 39 6.33 -6.22 1.33
CA LEU A 39 6.39 -4.76 1.29
C LEU A 39 6.81 -4.30 -0.10
N ILE A 40 6.27 -3.20 -0.53
CA ILE A 40 6.75 -2.42 -1.66
C ILE A 40 7.24 -1.06 -1.16
N ALA A 41 7.99 -0.39 -2.01
CA ALA A 41 8.40 0.99 -1.81
C ALA A 41 8.20 1.76 -3.11
N ASP A 42 7.77 2.99 -3.01
CA ASP A 42 7.39 3.83 -4.13
C ASP A 42 8.58 4.14 -5.07
N ASP A 43 9.77 4.17 -4.50
CA ASP A 43 11.02 4.51 -5.18
C ASP A 43 11.95 3.30 -5.39
N GLU A 44 11.42 2.07 -5.40
CA GLU A 44 12.17 0.84 -5.59
C GLU A 44 11.58 -0.04 -6.70
N HIS A 45 12.44 -0.89 -7.32
CA HIS A 45 12.07 -1.87 -8.34
C HIS A 45 11.92 -3.29 -7.76
N SER A 46 11.77 -3.41 -6.44
CA SER A 46 11.75 -4.69 -5.76
C SER A 46 10.58 -4.82 -4.79
N LEU A 47 10.06 -6.04 -4.68
CA LEU A 47 9.28 -6.48 -3.54
C LEU A 47 10.25 -6.88 -2.42
N TYR A 48 9.95 -6.52 -1.21
CA TYR A 48 10.67 -6.95 -0.03
C TYR A 48 9.81 -7.90 0.78
N HIS A 49 10.42 -8.93 1.36
CA HIS A 49 9.68 -9.87 2.19
C HIS A 49 10.55 -10.44 3.30
N VAL A 50 9.89 -10.89 4.37
CA VAL A 50 10.55 -11.52 5.52
C VAL A 50 9.56 -12.46 6.20
N ALA A 51 10.04 -13.55 6.78
CA ALA A 51 9.24 -14.36 7.70
C ALA A 51 8.84 -13.50 8.91
N PHE A 52 7.61 -13.58 9.31
CA PHE A 52 7.07 -12.81 10.41
C PHE A 52 6.07 -13.65 11.21
N ASP A 53 6.28 -13.71 12.51
CA ASP A 53 5.36 -14.28 13.47
C ASP A 53 5.33 -13.34 14.68
N PRO A 54 4.19 -12.72 15.00
CA PRO A 54 4.09 -11.81 16.12
C PRO A 54 4.43 -12.46 17.47
N ALA A 55 4.32 -13.81 17.56
CA ALA A 55 4.69 -14.57 18.75
C ALA A 55 6.20 -14.89 18.83
N GLN A 56 6.98 -14.58 17.80
CA GLN A 56 8.41 -14.89 17.72
C GLN A 56 9.29 -13.64 17.50
N PRO A 57 9.60 -12.88 18.57
CA PRO A 57 10.41 -11.65 18.47
C PRO A 57 11.78 -11.85 17.79
N ALA A 58 12.36 -13.07 17.86
CA ALA A 58 13.65 -13.38 17.22
C ALA A 58 13.63 -13.22 15.68
N LEU A 59 12.48 -13.32 15.02
CA LEU A 59 12.33 -13.07 13.59
C LEU A 59 12.35 -11.58 13.23
N GLN A 60 12.22 -10.69 14.22
CA GLN A 60 12.14 -9.26 13.99
C GLN A 60 13.47 -8.65 13.49
N ASP A 61 14.62 -9.27 13.79
CA ASP A 61 15.93 -8.79 13.35
C ASP A 61 16.42 -9.34 12.00
N ALA A 62 15.67 -10.29 11.40
CA ALA A 62 16.04 -10.83 10.10
C ALA A 62 16.01 -9.72 9.02
N PRO A 63 17.05 -9.61 8.15
CA PRO A 63 17.03 -8.63 7.06
C PRO A 63 15.92 -8.97 6.07
N LEU A 64 15.37 -7.93 5.41
CA LEU A 64 14.41 -8.11 4.33
C LEU A 64 15.09 -8.80 3.16
N LEU A 65 14.44 -9.82 2.60
CA LEU A 65 14.83 -10.39 1.32
C LEU A 65 14.19 -9.58 0.19
N SER A 66 14.87 -9.46 -0.94
CA SER A 66 14.35 -8.72 -2.11
C SER A 66 14.04 -9.66 -3.27
N CYS A 67 12.95 -9.39 -3.97
CA CYS A 67 12.55 -10.03 -5.21
C CYS A 67 12.35 -8.94 -6.28
N PRO A 68 13.05 -9.00 -7.44
CA PRO A 68 12.88 -7.99 -8.49
C PRO A 68 11.44 -7.95 -9.02
N LEU A 69 10.88 -6.75 -9.13
CA LEU A 69 9.56 -6.48 -9.71
C LEU A 69 9.68 -5.91 -11.12
N LEU A 70 10.57 -4.97 -11.30
CA LEU A 70 10.75 -4.20 -12.53
C LEU A 70 12.21 -4.30 -12.99
N PRO A 71 12.46 -4.28 -14.29
CA PRO A 71 13.81 -4.32 -14.83
C PRO A 71 14.53 -2.98 -14.65
N GLY A 72 15.86 -3.04 -14.64
CA GLY A 72 16.75 -1.89 -14.59
C GLY A 72 16.92 -1.34 -13.17
N GLU A 73 17.69 -0.27 -13.08
CA GLU A 73 17.99 0.43 -11.83
C GLU A 73 17.48 1.86 -11.89
N LEU A 74 17.03 2.38 -10.76
CA LEU A 74 16.64 3.78 -10.65
C LEU A 74 17.89 4.68 -10.57
N PRO A 75 17.81 5.90 -11.13
CA PRO A 75 18.90 6.85 -11.03
C PRO A 75 19.32 7.13 -9.59
N ALA A 76 20.62 7.31 -9.35
CA ALA A 76 21.14 7.74 -8.05
C ALA A 76 20.83 9.22 -7.74
N ASP A 77 20.71 10.06 -8.77
CA ASP A 77 20.30 11.45 -8.61
C ASP A 77 18.86 11.55 -8.14
N ARG A 78 18.61 12.22 -7.02
CA ARG A 78 17.30 12.31 -6.35
C ARG A 78 16.21 12.85 -7.28
N ARG A 79 16.50 13.87 -8.08
CA ARG A 79 15.52 14.49 -8.98
C ARG A 79 15.18 13.55 -10.14
N ALA A 80 16.19 12.94 -10.73
CA ALA A 80 15.99 11.96 -11.80
C ALA A 80 15.25 10.72 -11.27
N ARG A 81 15.59 10.24 -10.05
CA ARG A 81 14.89 9.13 -9.39
C ARG A 81 13.41 9.45 -9.18
N LYS A 82 13.06 10.63 -8.65
CA LYS A 82 11.67 11.08 -8.45
C LYS A 82 10.86 11.14 -9.75
N GLN A 83 11.52 11.36 -10.89
CA GLN A 83 10.87 11.34 -12.22
C GLN A 83 10.70 9.93 -12.77
N ALA A 84 11.64 9.03 -12.48
CA ALA A 84 11.72 7.68 -13.02
C ALA A 84 11.05 6.61 -12.12
N LYS A 85 10.82 6.91 -10.85
CA LYS A 85 10.27 5.94 -9.89
C LYS A 85 8.93 5.39 -10.37
N PRO A 86 8.69 4.08 -10.18
CA PRO A 86 7.46 3.43 -10.60
C PRO A 86 6.25 3.84 -9.76
N ASP A 87 6.51 4.41 -8.58
CA ASP A 87 5.49 4.90 -7.65
C ASP A 87 4.47 3.78 -7.33
N LEU A 88 4.98 2.61 -6.94
CA LEU A 88 4.15 1.49 -6.52
C LEU A 88 3.58 1.81 -5.15
N GLU A 89 2.27 2.03 -5.07
CA GLU A 89 1.60 2.50 -3.87
C GLU A 89 0.54 1.50 -3.35
N THR A 90 0.08 0.59 -4.21
CA THR A 90 -0.90 -0.41 -3.82
C THR A 90 -0.26 -1.79 -3.78
N LEU A 91 -0.42 -2.52 -2.68
CA LEU A 91 -0.06 -3.92 -2.58
C LEU A 91 -1.23 -4.73 -2.03
N MET A 92 -1.74 -5.68 -2.79
CA MET A 92 -2.85 -6.52 -2.36
C MET A 92 -2.60 -8.01 -2.63
N LEU A 93 -3.20 -8.86 -1.81
CA LEU A 93 -3.21 -10.30 -2.03
C LEU A 93 -4.45 -10.69 -2.85
N LEU A 94 -4.21 -11.31 -4.01
CA LEU A 94 -5.25 -11.90 -4.85
C LEU A 94 -5.54 -13.34 -4.39
N PRO A 95 -6.78 -13.84 -4.60
CA PRO A 95 -7.17 -15.17 -4.22
C PRO A 95 -6.28 -16.27 -4.81
N ALA A 96 -6.18 -17.39 -4.09
CA ALA A 96 -5.52 -18.60 -4.55
C ALA A 96 -6.14 -19.12 -5.85
N THR A 97 -5.28 -19.71 -6.68
CA THR A 97 -5.65 -20.42 -7.91
C THR A 97 -4.89 -21.75 -7.97
N PRO A 98 -5.28 -22.70 -8.83
CA PRO A 98 -4.49 -23.94 -9.00
C PRO A 98 -3.02 -23.70 -9.37
N ALA A 99 -2.72 -22.62 -10.12
CA ALA A 99 -1.37 -22.23 -10.51
C ALA A 99 -0.62 -21.44 -9.43
N ALA A 100 -1.34 -20.84 -8.47
CA ALA A 100 -0.78 -20.08 -7.36
C ALA A 100 -1.57 -20.41 -6.07
N PRO A 101 -1.28 -21.55 -5.42
CA PRO A 101 -2.09 -22.06 -4.31
C PRO A 101 -2.06 -21.19 -3.04
N GLN A 102 -1.06 -20.34 -2.90
CA GLN A 102 -0.97 -19.34 -1.83
C GLN A 102 -1.46 -17.94 -2.29
N GLY A 103 -2.07 -17.84 -3.47
CA GLY A 103 -2.48 -16.57 -4.05
C GLY A 103 -1.37 -15.89 -4.83
N ARG A 104 -1.60 -14.65 -5.17
CA ARG A 104 -0.70 -13.78 -5.92
C ARG A 104 -0.69 -12.40 -5.28
N LEU A 105 0.45 -11.76 -5.26
CA LEU A 105 0.52 -10.34 -4.94
C LEU A 105 0.27 -9.52 -6.21
N LEU A 106 -0.47 -8.44 -6.08
CA LEU A 106 -0.66 -7.45 -7.13
C LEU A 106 -0.21 -6.08 -6.60
N CYS A 107 0.79 -5.51 -7.28
CA CYS A 107 1.26 -4.16 -7.03
C CYS A 107 0.70 -3.24 -8.11
N LEU A 108 0.23 -2.04 -7.74
CA LEU A 108 -0.20 -1.01 -8.69
C LEU A 108 0.58 0.27 -8.46
N GLY A 109 0.96 0.95 -9.53
CA GLY A 109 1.46 2.32 -9.44
C GLY A 109 0.33 3.31 -9.20
N SER A 110 0.66 4.51 -8.70
CA SER A 110 -0.32 5.55 -8.37
C SER A 110 -1.14 6.07 -9.57
N GLY A 111 -0.69 5.83 -10.80
CA GLY A 111 -1.40 6.19 -12.03
C GLY A 111 -1.19 7.64 -12.48
N GLY A 112 -0.67 8.52 -11.65
CA GLY A 112 -0.57 9.96 -11.92
C GLY A 112 0.27 10.33 -13.14
N ARG A 113 1.28 9.53 -13.51
CA ARG A 113 2.16 9.74 -14.68
C ARG A 113 2.32 8.45 -15.47
N LEU A 114 2.76 8.53 -16.74
CA LEU A 114 2.94 7.35 -17.60
C LEU A 114 3.84 6.28 -16.99
N ALA A 115 4.95 6.64 -16.37
CA ALA A 115 5.85 5.69 -15.69
C ALA A 115 5.18 4.94 -14.53
N ARG A 116 4.11 5.49 -13.97
CA ARG A 116 3.36 4.98 -12.81
C ARG A 116 2.10 4.20 -13.19
N ARG A 117 1.86 3.98 -14.50
CA ARG A 117 0.65 3.32 -15.03
C ARG A 117 0.89 1.87 -15.34
N ARG A 118 1.35 1.13 -14.34
CA ARG A 118 1.64 -0.30 -14.46
C ARG A 118 1.14 -1.09 -13.27
N ALA A 119 0.96 -2.38 -13.47
CA ALA A 119 0.82 -3.33 -12.41
C ALA A 119 1.94 -4.37 -12.48
N VAL A 120 2.27 -4.96 -11.36
CA VAL A 120 3.14 -6.12 -11.27
C VAL A 120 2.44 -7.22 -10.48
N GLU A 121 2.33 -8.39 -11.07
CA GLU A 121 1.75 -9.57 -10.46
C GLU A 121 2.84 -10.58 -10.10
N ILE A 122 2.81 -11.15 -8.90
CA ILE A 122 3.79 -12.10 -8.42
C ILE A 122 3.06 -13.31 -7.81
N ALA A 123 3.24 -14.50 -8.38
CA ALA A 123 2.71 -15.73 -7.80
C ALA A 123 3.46 -16.08 -6.50
N LEU A 124 2.73 -16.55 -5.47
CA LEU A 124 3.33 -17.04 -4.25
C LEU A 124 3.51 -18.56 -4.32
N GLY A 125 4.70 -19.01 -3.98
CA GLY A 125 5.01 -20.45 -3.82
C GLY A 125 4.28 -21.06 -2.63
N THR A 126 4.38 -22.38 -2.49
CA THR A 126 3.71 -23.12 -1.41
C THR A 126 4.18 -22.74 0.00
N ASP A 127 5.38 -22.18 0.12
CA ASP A 127 5.97 -21.64 1.35
C ASP A 127 5.77 -20.13 1.50
N GLY A 128 4.97 -19.51 0.62
CA GLY A 128 4.77 -18.07 0.56
C GLY A 128 5.94 -17.29 -0.05
N SER A 129 6.98 -17.92 -0.58
CA SER A 129 8.06 -17.19 -1.26
C SER A 129 7.57 -16.56 -2.56
N PRO A 130 7.98 -15.30 -2.88
CA PRO A 130 7.65 -14.68 -4.15
C PRO A 130 8.32 -15.41 -5.32
N GLY A 131 7.56 -15.66 -6.39
CA GLY A 131 8.03 -16.19 -7.66
C GLY A 131 8.43 -15.09 -8.65
N GLU A 132 8.38 -15.44 -9.94
CA GLU A 132 8.66 -14.47 -11.02
C GLU A 132 7.55 -13.40 -11.11
N SER A 133 7.94 -12.19 -11.47
CA SER A 133 7.04 -11.07 -11.68
C SER A 133 6.53 -11.00 -13.12
N VAL A 134 5.26 -10.63 -13.28
CA VAL A 134 4.63 -10.33 -14.57
C VAL A 134 4.19 -8.88 -14.57
N ILE A 135 4.69 -8.10 -15.54
CA ILE A 135 4.42 -6.67 -15.66
C ILE A 135 3.27 -6.45 -16.64
N HIS A 136 2.31 -5.61 -16.24
CA HIS A 136 1.15 -5.24 -17.04
C HIS A 136 1.14 -3.73 -17.30
N ASP A 137 0.86 -3.33 -18.52
CA ASP A 137 0.59 -1.93 -18.87
C ASP A 137 -0.89 -1.61 -18.53
N LEU A 138 -1.09 -0.64 -17.65
CA LEU A 138 -2.39 -0.13 -17.24
C LEU A 138 -2.72 1.25 -17.84
N SER A 139 -1.98 1.73 -18.86
CA SER A 139 -2.18 3.08 -19.41
C SER A 139 -3.63 3.32 -19.82
N GLY A 140 -4.24 2.39 -20.58
CA GLY A 140 -5.65 2.52 -20.99
C GLY A 140 -6.65 2.52 -19.82
N PHE A 141 -6.38 1.75 -18.75
CA PHE A 141 -7.19 1.76 -17.53
C PHE A 141 -7.10 3.11 -16.83
N PHE A 142 -5.89 3.62 -16.60
CA PHE A 142 -5.68 4.90 -15.96
C PHE A 142 -6.16 6.09 -16.81
N ASP A 143 -6.12 6.02 -18.14
CA ASP A 143 -6.70 7.05 -19.01
C ASP A 143 -8.21 7.22 -18.77
N THR A 144 -8.94 6.13 -18.52
CA THR A 144 -10.37 6.22 -18.18
C THR A 144 -10.62 6.94 -16.86
N LEU A 145 -9.72 6.79 -15.88
CA LEU A 145 -9.81 7.48 -14.58
C LEU A 145 -9.44 8.95 -14.69
N HIS A 146 -8.38 9.28 -15.44
CA HIS A 146 -7.98 10.67 -15.70
C HIS A 146 -9.08 11.49 -16.39
N ALA A 147 -9.96 10.85 -17.14
CA ALA A 147 -11.11 11.54 -17.76
C ALA A 147 -12.09 12.13 -16.71
N SER A 148 -12.09 11.62 -15.47
CA SER A 148 -13.02 12.03 -14.41
C SER A 148 -12.35 12.47 -13.10
N ILE A 149 -11.04 12.24 -12.95
CA ILE A 149 -10.25 12.57 -11.75
C ILE A 149 -9.04 13.39 -12.18
N SER A 150 -9.02 14.67 -11.84
CA SER A 150 -8.00 15.62 -12.32
C SER A 150 -6.62 15.40 -11.68
N ASP A 151 -6.58 15.02 -10.42
CA ASP A 151 -5.34 14.74 -9.66
C ASP A 151 -5.39 13.28 -9.17
N LEU A 152 -5.23 12.35 -10.14
CA LEU A 152 -5.31 10.93 -9.88
C LEU A 152 -4.07 10.46 -9.11
N ASN A 153 -4.31 9.85 -7.95
CA ASN A 153 -3.29 9.31 -7.06
C ASN A 153 -3.85 8.08 -6.32
N ILE A 154 -3.62 6.89 -6.86
CA ILE A 154 -4.06 5.63 -6.24
C ILE A 154 -3.00 5.18 -5.24
N GLU A 155 -3.39 5.09 -3.97
CA GLU A 155 -2.47 4.78 -2.87
C GLU A 155 -2.69 3.40 -2.26
N GLY A 156 -3.88 2.84 -2.36
CA GLY A 156 -4.17 1.54 -1.79
C GLY A 156 -5.31 0.83 -2.49
N GLY A 157 -5.55 -0.42 -2.11
CA GLY A 157 -6.66 -1.18 -2.66
C GLY A 157 -6.83 -2.57 -2.07
N PHE A 158 -8.01 -3.14 -2.27
CA PHE A 158 -8.36 -4.47 -1.78
C PHE A 158 -9.45 -5.11 -2.62
N LEU A 159 -9.60 -6.42 -2.50
CA LEU A 159 -10.71 -7.16 -3.10
C LEU A 159 -11.77 -7.44 -2.04
N LEU A 160 -13.01 -6.99 -2.28
CA LEU A 160 -14.16 -7.29 -1.43
C LEU A 160 -15.19 -8.08 -2.24
N GLY A 161 -15.14 -9.41 -2.13
CA GLY A 161 -15.96 -10.31 -2.95
C GLY A 161 -15.67 -10.13 -4.44
N ASP A 162 -16.68 -9.74 -5.22
CA ASP A 162 -16.57 -9.48 -6.66
C ASP A 162 -16.18 -8.03 -6.99
N ARG A 163 -15.78 -7.24 -5.99
CA ARG A 163 -15.39 -5.84 -6.16
C ARG A 163 -13.90 -5.64 -5.98
N LEU A 164 -13.26 -4.98 -6.92
CA LEU A 164 -11.95 -4.35 -6.73
C LEU A 164 -12.20 -2.93 -6.23
N CYS A 165 -11.67 -2.61 -5.07
CA CYS A 165 -11.74 -1.31 -4.42
C CYS A 165 -10.35 -0.67 -4.48
N LEU A 166 -10.24 0.54 -5.03
CA LEU A 166 -9.02 1.34 -5.07
C LEU A 166 -9.24 2.65 -4.31
N LEU A 167 -8.23 3.07 -3.56
CA LEU A 167 -8.24 4.31 -2.79
C LEU A 167 -7.61 5.43 -3.61
N GLN A 168 -8.43 6.42 -3.99
CA GLN A 168 -7.95 7.70 -4.49
C GLN A 168 -7.60 8.57 -3.29
N ARG A 169 -6.34 8.98 -3.17
CA ARG A 169 -5.88 9.94 -2.18
C ARG A 169 -6.13 11.37 -2.64
N GLY A 170 -6.76 12.17 -1.79
CA GLY A 170 -6.89 13.62 -1.97
C GLY A 170 -5.70 14.40 -1.43
N ASN A 171 -5.78 15.73 -1.53
CA ASN A 171 -4.82 16.66 -0.94
C ASN A 171 -5.51 18.01 -0.66
N LYS A 172 -4.76 19.08 -0.33
CA LYS A 172 -5.31 20.41 -0.03
C LYS A 172 -5.80 21.19 -1.25
N ALA A 173 -5.51 20.74 -2.49
CA ALA A 173 -5.97 21.45 -3.68
C ALA A 173 -7.49 21.44 -3.80
N PRO A 174 -8.10 22.53 -4.27
CA PRO A 174 -9.54 22.54 -4.52
C PRO A 174 -9.95 21.44 -5.51
N GLY A 175 -10.90 20.58 -5.10
CA GLY A 175 -11.41 19.50 -5.93
C GLY A 175 -10.62 18.19 -5.85
N ALA A 176 -9.47 18.14 -5.17
CA ALA A 176 -8.69 16.94 -4.93
C ALA A 176 -9.24 16.15 -3.73
N HIS A 177 -10.33 15.43 -3.93
CA HIS A 177 -11.02 14.69 -2.87
C HIS A 177 -10.60 13.22 -2.81
N SER A 178 -10.51 12.70 -1.60
CA SER A 178 -10.35 11.25 -1.39
C SER A 178 -11.63 10.52 -1.78
N ALA A 179 -11.46 9.32 -2.37
CA ALA A 179 -12.59 8.50 -2.79
C ALA A 179 -12.26 7.00 -2.77
N LEU A 180 -13.28 6.19 -2.55
CA LEU A 180 -13.25 4.76 -2.83
C LEU A 180 -13.80 4.53 -4.25
N LEU A 181 -12.95 3.99 -5.12
CA LEU A 181 -13.29 3.67 -6.51
C LEU A 181 -13.56 2.17 -6.61
N THR A 182 -14.71 1.79 -7.15
CA THR A 182 -15.12 0.38 -7.21
C THR A 182 -15.23 -0.09 -8.65
N PHE A 183 -14.69 -1.28 -8.92
CA PHE A 183 -14.70 -1.96 -10.22
C PHE A 183 -15.15 -3.41 -10.06
N ASP A 184 -15.62 -4.05 -11.14
CA ASP A 184 -15.80 -5.49 -11.20
C ASP A 184 -14.44 -6.19 -11.16
N ALA A 185 -14.19 -6.94 -10.07
CA ALA A 185 -12.91 -7.61 -9.85
C ALA A 185 -12.64 -8.70 -10.90
N LYS A 186 -13.66 -9.49 -11.30
CA LYS A 186 -13.51 -10.56 -12.29
C LYS A 186 -13.17 -9.99 -13.65
N ARG A 187 -13.79 -8.89 -14.02
CA ARG A 187 -13.51 -8.20 -15.28
C ARG A 187 -12.10 -7.61 -15.28
N PHE A 188 -11.71 -6.94 -14.19
CA PHE A 188 -10.37 -6.40 -14.04
C PHE A 188 -9.29 -7.49 -14.13
N LEU A 189 -9.45 -8.59 -13.39
CA LEU A 189 -8.47 -9.69 -13.39
C LEU A 189 -8.40 -10.42 -14.74
N ARG A 190 -9.54 -10.61 -15.45
CA ARG A 190 -9.51 -11.16 -16.82
C ARG A 190 -8.80 -10.23 -17.79
N TRP A 191 -9.09 -8.94 -17.72
CA TRP A 191 -8.43 -7.93 -18.54
C TRP A 191 -6.92 -7.87 -18.25
N LEU A 192 -6.52 -7.92 -16.98
CA LEU A 192 -5.13 -8.00 -16.56
C LEU A 192 -4.45 -9.26 -17.15
N GLY A 193 -5.12 -10.41 -17.11
CA GLY A 193 -4.64 -11.68 -17.65
C GLY A 193 -4.61 -11.80 -19.18
N GLY A 194 -4.91 -10.72 -19.91
CA GLY A 194 -4.77 -10.65 -21.38
C GLY A 194 -6.08 -10.61 -22.16
N ASP A 195 -7.25 -10.73 -21.53
CA ASP A 195 -8.55 -10.48 -22.18
C ASP A 195 -8.76 -8.96 -22.32
N ARG A 196 -8.15 -8.38 -23.36
CA ARG A 196 -8.14 -6.93 -23.62
C ARG A 196 -9.39 -6.42 -24.36
N CYS A 197 -10.43 -7.25 -24.53
CA CYS A 197 -11.61 -6.88 -25.31
C CYS A 197 -12.35 -5.66 -24.74
N GLU A 198 -12.39 -5.53 -23.42
CA GLU A 198 -13.07 -4.41 -22.76
C GLU A 198 -12.31 -3.93 -21.53
N LEU A 199 -12.02 -2.63 -21.47
CA LEU A 199 -11.45 -2.00 -20.30
C LEU A 199 -12.38 -2.12 -19.07
N PRO A 200 -11.82 -2.36 -17.87
CA PRO A 200 -12.60 -2.29 -16.64
C PRO A 200 -13.19 -0.89 -16.46
N GLN A 201 -14.49 -0.82 -16.24
CA GLN A 201 -15.21 0.45 -16.07
C GLN A 201 -15.39 0.76 -14.58
N LEU A 202 -15.29 2.04 -14.23
CA LEU A 202 -15.62 2.53 -12.90
C LEU A 202 -17.11 2.30 -12.63
N GLN A 203 -17.44 1.48 -11.62
CA GLN A 203 -18.83 1.19 -11.23
C GLN A 203 -19.37 2.22 -10.24
N SER A 204 -18.54 2.63 -9.28
CA SER A 204 -18.90 3.67 -8.32
C SER A 204 -17.69 4.48 -7.86
N ARG A 205 -17.94 5.72 -7.49
CA ARG A 205 -17.02 6.63 -6.82
C ARG A 205 -17.71 7.14 -5.57
N GLN A 206 -17.26 6.66 -4.41
CA GLN A 206 -17.74 7.12 -3.11
C GLN A 206 -16.76 8.10 -2.52
N SER A 207 -17.20 9.33 -2.25
CA SER A 207 -16.36 10.33 -1.55
C SER A 207 -16.04 9.86 -0.14
N LEU A 208 -14.79 10.02 0.27
CA LEU A 208 -14.30 9.74 1.62
C LEU A 208 -13.90 11.06 2.28
N ASP A 209 -14.48 11.33 3.45
CA ASP A 209 -14.16 12.50 4.27
C ASP A 209 -13.90 12.05 5.71
N PHE A 210 -12.66 12.22 6.16
CA PHE A 210 -12.21 11.88 7.51
C PHE A 210 -11.93 13.14 8.36
N GLY A 211 -12.39 14.31 7.87
CA GLY A 211 -12.10 15.58 8.49
C GLY A 211 -10.68 16.08 8.19
N ASN A 212 -10.25 17.08 8.94
CA ASN A 212 -8.94 17.69 8.76
C ASN A 212 -8.25 17.97 10.10
N VAL A 213 -6.96 18.21 10.04
CA VAL A 213 -6.11 18.59 11.17
C VAL A 213 -5.28 19.78 10.76
N GLU A 214 -5.37 20.87 11.51
CA GLU A 214 -4.68 22.14 11.20
C GLU A 214 -5.01 22.63 9.77
N GLY A 215 -6.23 22.36 9.27
CA GLY A 215 -6.64 22.73 7.90
C GLY A 215 -6.12 21.79 6.81
N VAL A 216 -5.46 20.69 7.17
CA VAL A 216 -4.96 19.65 6.25
C VAL A 216 -5.88 18.44 6.29
N PRO A 217 -6.45 17.98 5.16
CA PRO A 217 -7.36 16.83 5.15
C PRO A 217 -6.64 15.52 5.53
N LEU A 218 -7.33 14.66 6.27
CA LEU A 218 -6.92 13.27 6.47
C LEU A 218 -7.25 12.48 5.21
N CYS A 219 -6.24 11.95 4.54
CA CYS A 219 -6.36 11.21 3.29
C CYS A 219 -5.89 9.76 3.44
N PRO A 220 -6.54 8.78 2.78
CA PRO A 220 -6.14 7.38 2.86
C PRO A 220 -4.84 7.12 2.13
N THR A 221 -4.03 6.22 2.67
CA THR A 221 -2.76 5.76 2.10
C THR A 221 -2.77 4.27 1.81
N ASP A 222 -3.45 3.44 2.62
CA ASP A 222 -3.59 2.00 2.37
C ASP A 222 -4.82 1.43 3.08
N ALA A 223 -5.14 0.16 2.84
CA ALA A 223 -6.27 -0.53 3.46
C ALA A 223 -6.00 -2.00 3.77
N ALA A 224 -6.39 -2.44 4.96
CA ALA A 224 -6.47 -3.85 5.34
C ALA A 224 -7.93 -4.31 5.37
N LEU A 225 -8.28 -5.29 4.53
CA LEU A 225 -9.61 -5.92 4.54
C LEU A 225 -9.76 -6.84 5.74
N LEU A 226 -10.90 -6.78 6.42
CA LEU A 226 -11.24 -7.62 7.56
C LEU A 226 -12.13 -8.81 7.12
N PRO A 227 -12.16 -9.92 7.90
CA PRO A 227 -12.97 -11.09 7.57
C PRO A 227 -14.49 -10.83 7.48
N ASP A 228 -14.99 -9.81 8.16
CA ASP A 228 -16.40 -9.41 8.14
C ASP A 228 -16.76 -8.52 6.93
N GLY A 229 -15.80 -8.24 6.06
CA GLY A 229 -15.96 -7.38 4.89
C GLY A 229 -15.82 -5.88 5.17
N SER A 230 -15.62 -5.48 6.43
CA SER A 230 -15.17 -4.13 6.77
C SER A 230 -13.69 -3.96 6.42
N CYS A 231 -13.17 -2.74 6.42
CA CYS A 231 -11.73 -2.50 6.22
C CYS A 231 -11.21 -1.45 7.19
N VAL A 232 -9.92 -1.54 7.51
CA VAL A 232 -9.19 -0.49 8.22
C VAL A 232 -8.32 0.24 7.21
N LEU A 233 -8.41 1.57 7.20
CA LEU A 233 -7.60 2.46 6.38
C LEU A 233 -6.51 3.10 7.24
N SER A 234 -5.31 3.20 6.72
CA SER A 234 -4.32 4.17 7.19
C SER A 234 -4.60 5.53 6.57
N LEU A 235 -4.47 6.58 7.38
CA LEU A 235 -4.74 7.96 6.99
C LEU A 235 -3.59 8.85 7.39
N VAL A 236 -3.21 9.77 6.52
CA VAL A 236 -2.26 10.85 6.83
C VAL A 236 -2.85 12.20 6.45
N ALA A 237 -2.53 13.23 7.24
CA ALA A 237 -2.74 14.63 6.88
C ALA A 237 -1.40 15.20 6.46
N GLU A 238 -1.14 15.23 5.17
CA GLU A 238 0.08 15.76 4.57
C GLU A 238 -0.16 17.15 4.02
N ASP A 239 0.64 18.13 4.46
CA ASP A 239 0.46 19.54 4.11
C ASP A 239 0.99 19.82 2.70
N THR A 240 0.28 19.33 1.71
CA THR A 240 0.56 19.53 0.28
C THR A 240 -0.72 19.80 -0.50
N SER A 241 -0.61 20.55 -1.60
CA SER A 241 -1.67 20.76 -2.60
C SER A 241 -1.32 20.13 -3.95
N ASP A 242 -0.42 19.16 -3.96
CA ASP A 242 0.10 18.48 -5.15
C ASP A 242 0.34 17.00 -4.82
N SER A 243 -0.14 16.08 -5.64
CA SER A 243 0.05 14.64 -5.50
C SER A 243 1.49 14.16 -5.79
N VAL A 244 2.38 15.07 -6.18
CA VAL A 244 3.80 14.76 -6.51
C VAL A 244 4.77 15.36 -5.51
N ALA A 245 4.39 16.49 -4.88
CA ALA A 245 5.23 17.20 -3.93
C ALA A 245 4.95 16.70 -2.51
N ASP A 246 5.98 16.21 -1.85
CA ASP A 246 5.92 15.78 -0.46
C ASP A 246 5.69 16.99 0.45
N GLY A 247 4.82 16.85 1.45
CA GLY A 247 4.52 17.84 2.46
C GLY A 247 4.84 17.35 3.87
N ARG A 248 4.74 18.23 4.85
CA ARG A 248 4.89 17.82 6.25
C ARG A 248 3.67 16.99 6.67
N CYS A 249 3.87 15.78 7.19
CA CYS A 249 2.82 15.02 7.85
C CYS A 249 2.47 15.70 9.19
N VAL A 250 1.26 16.26 9.29
CA VAL A 250 0.79 16.96 10.50
C VAL A 250 -0.01 16.04 11.40
N ALA A 251 -0.54 14.94 10.85
CA ALA A 251 -1.29 13.95 11.60
C ALA A 251 -1.33 12.61 10.89
N ALA A 252 -1.48 11.54 11.67
CA ALA A 252 -1.84 10.22 11.20
C ALA A 252 -3.00 9.65 11.98
N ALA A 253 -3.80 8.81 11.34
CA ALA A 253 -4.95 8.15 11.95
C ALA A 253 -5.22 6.78 11.33
N LEU A 254 -6.06 6.00 11.99
CA LEU A 254 -6.67 4.80 11.44
C LEU A 254 -8.17 4.99 11.43
N ALA A 255 -8.83 4.54 10.35
CA ALA A 255 -10.28 4.56 10.25
C ALA A 255 -10.82 3.18 9.88
N ARG A 256 -11.92 2.76 10.51
CA ARG A 256 -12.66 1.56 10.10
C ARG A 256 -13.87 1.96 9.29
N LEU A 257 -14.01 1.37 8.11
CA LEU A 257 -15.22 1.46 7.29
C LEU A 257 -15.97 0.15 7.36
N ASN A 258 -17.31 0.21 7.41
CA ASN A 258 -18.16 -0.98 7.25
C ASN A 258 -18.15 -1.48 5.79
N PRO A 259 -18.75 -2.65 5.46
CA PRO A 259 -18.80 -3.16 4.09
C PRO A 259 -19.53 -2.27 3.08
N GLN A 260 -20.27 -1.25 3.54
CA GLN A 260 -20.93 -0.24 2.73
C GLN A 260 -20.03 0.98 2.47
N GLY A 261 -18.84 1.03 3.11
CA GLY A 261 -17.89 2.14 3.00
C GLY A 261 -18.20 3.31 3.94
N GLU A 262 -19.04 3.12 4.96
CA GLU A 262 -19.38 4.15 5.94
C GLU A 262 -18.39 4.12 7.10
N LEU A 263 -18.00 5.30 7.59
CA LEU A 263 -17.06 5.44 8.72
C LEU A 263 -17.70 4.94 10.02
N VAL A 264 -17.07 3.97 10.67
CA VAL A 264 -17.47 3.39 11.97
C VAL A 264 -16.64 3.96 13.11
N THR A 265 -15.31 3.98 12.92
CA THR A 265 -14.36 4.42 13.96
C THR A 265 -13.23 5.20 13.30
N LEU A 266 -12.75 6.23 13.98
CA LEU A 266 -11.55 6.98 13.58
C LEU A 266 -10.71 7.28 14.83
N GLU A 267 -9.46 6.85 14.82
CA GLU A 267 -8.51 7.04 15.92
C GLU A 267 -7.21 7.67 15.44
N ARG A 268 -6.78 8.73 16.10
CA ARG A 268 -5.52 9.41 15.83
C ARG A 268 -4.33 8.60 16.37
N LEU A 269 -3.22 8.63 15.64
CA LEU A 269 -1.94 8.06 16.07
C LEU A 269 -1.08 9.12 16.75
N HIS A 270 -0.48 8.76 17.89
CA HIS A 270 0.48 9.61 18.57
C HIS A 270 1.78 9.72 17.74
N GLY A 271 2.38 10.92 17.76
CA GLY A 271 3.64 11.18 17.06
C GLY A 271 3.49 11.46 15.56
N ALA A 272 2.27 11.36 15.01
CA ALA A 272 1.98 11.62 13.59
C ALA A 272 2.96 10.92 12.61
N PRO A 273 3.24 9.59 12.77
CA PRO A 273 4.08 8.89 11.80
C PRO A 273 3.40 8.89 10.44
N LYS A 274 4.13 9.15 9.36
CA LYS A 274 3.58 9.03 8.01
C LYS A 274 3.41 7.54 7.68
N ILE A 275 2.18 7.03 7.89
CA ILE A 275 1.82 5.63 7.64
C ILE A 275 1.43 5.49 6.18
N GLU A 276 2.10 4.58 5.46
CA GLU A 276 1.84 4.31 4.04
C GLU A 276 1.46 2.85 3.77
N GLY A 277 1.36 2.00 4.80
CA GLY A 277 0.85 0.64 4.66
C GLY A 277 0.25 0.13 5.95
N VAL A 278 -0.82 -0.69 5.84
CA VAL A 278 -1.52 -1.30 6.96
C VAL A 278 -1.88 -2.75 6.68
N ALA A 279 -1.66 -3.65 7.65
CA ALA A 279 -2.08 -5.05 7.57
C ALA A 279 -2.55 -5.57 8.93
N LEU A 280 -3.35 -6.64 8.93
CA LEU A 280 -3.65 -7.37 10.15
C LEU A 280 -2.41 -8.13 10.64
N ALA A 281 -2.07 -8.02 11.91
CA ALA A 281 -0.99 -8.81 12.51
C ALA A 281 -1.35 -10.30 12.62
N THR A 282 -2.64 -10.63 12.68
CA THR A 282 -3.15 -12.00 12.68
C THR A 282 -4.53 -12.07 12.05
N THR A 283 -4.85 -13.19 11.40
CA THR A 283 -6.20 -13.47 10.90
C THR A 283 -7.13 -14.01 12.00
N ALA A 284 -6.57 -14.48 13.12
CA ALA A 284 -7.33 -14.93 14.27
C ALA A 284 -7.66 -13.72 15.17
N ILE A 285 -8.74 -13.02 14.87
CA ILE A 285 -9.21 -11.89 15.66
C ILE A 285 -10.04 -12.42 16.82
N ALA A 286 -9.53 -12.26 18.03
CA ALA A 286 -10.25 -12.59 19.27
C ALA A 286 -10.74 -11.28 19.92
N GLY A 287 -12.06 -11.06 19.89
CA GLY A 287 -12.66 -9.87 20.48
C GLY A 287 -12.88 -8.71 19.51
N THR A 288 -12.95 -7.50 20.04
CA THR A 288 -13.25 -6.27 19.26
C THR A 288 -12.00 -5.48 18.87
N VAL A 289 -10.85 -5.80 19.45
CA VAL A 289 -9.58 -5.12 19.20
C VAL A 289 -8.85 -5.79 18.05
N LEU A 290 -8.37 -4.99 17.10
CA LEU A 290 -7.66 -5.42 15.90
C LEU A 290 -6.17 -5.16 16.08
N PRO A 291 -5.33 -6.20 16.16
CA PRO A 291 -3.88 -6.04 16.14
C PRO A 291 -3.43 -5.71 14.71
N LEU A 292 -2.88 -4.53 14.51
CA LEU A 292 -2.46 -4.03 13.21
C LEU A 292 -0.95 -3.84 13.13
N LEU A 293 -0.41 -4.09 11.95
CA LEU A 293 0.93 -3.75 11.55
C LEU A 293 0.87 -2.54 10.62
N LEU A 294 1.77 -1.59 10.82
CA LEU A 294 1.86 -0.36 10.04
C LEU A 294 3.29 -0.19 9.54
N VAL A 295 3.45 0.32 8.32
CA VAL A 295 4.77 0.75 7.82
C VAL A 295 4.77 2.23 7.54
N THR A 296 5.95 2.84 7.70
CA THR A 296 6.14 4.29 7.59
C THR A 296 7.01 4.65 6.39
N ASP A 297 6.74 5.80 5.80
CA ASP A 297 7.66 6.55 4.95
C ASP A 297 7.91 7.93 5.57
N ALA A 298 9.18 8.28 5.78
CA ALA A 298 9.56 9.57 6.33
C ALA A 298 9.81 10.64 5.25
N ASP A 299 9.64 10.32 3.97
CA ASP A 299 10.01 11.16 2.80
C ASP A 299 11.48 11.60 2.81
N ASP A 300 12.31 10.86 3.53
CA ASP A 300 13.73 11.16 3.71
C ASP A 300 14.56 9.89 3.50
N PRO A 301 15.39 9.81 2.46
CA PRO A 301 16.22 8.63 2.19
C PRO A 301 17.24 8.34 3.28
N ASP A 302 17.53 9.32 4.15
CA ASP A 302 18.42 9.16 5.29
C ASP A 302 17.69 8.66 6.55
N GLN A 303 16.36 8.46 6.48
CA GLN A 303 15.54 7.89 7.53
C GLN A 303 15.02 6.49 7.11
N PRO A 304 15.15 5.49 7.98
CA PRO A 304 14.60 4.16 7.67
C PRO A 304 13.08 4.12 7.83
N SER A 305 12.42 3.41 6.95
CA SER A 305 11.06 2.94 7.20
C SER A 305 11.03 2.02 8.41
N THR A 306 9.95 2.07 9.17
CA THR A 306 9.74 1.26 10.37
C THR A 306 8.48 0.42 10.26
N LEU A 307 8.50 -0.75 10.90
CA LEU A 307 7.32 -1.56 11.17
C LEU A 307 6.85 -1.25 12.58
N LEU A 308 5.61 -0.82 12.69
CA LEU A 308 4.96 -0.51 13.96
C LEU A 308 3.82 -1.51 14.22
N HIS A 309 3.47 -1.68 15.49
CA HIS A 309 2.29 -2.41 15.93
C HIS A 309 1.34 -1.48 16.67
N VAL A 310 0.04 -1.70 16.52
CA VAL A 310 -0.98 -0.96 17.27
C VAL A 310 -2.23 -1.81 17.47
N GLU A 311 -2.84 -1.67 18.62
CA GLU A 311 -4.15 -2.24 18.95
C GLU A 311 -5.24 -1.22 18.60
N PHE A 312 -6.08 -1.55 17.60
CA PHE A 312 -7.16 -0.68 17.13
C PHE A 312 -8.53 -1.20 17.60
N PRO A 313 -9.39 -0.39 18.23
CA PRO A 313 -10.68 -0.80 18.82
C PRO A 313 -11.77 -1.12 17.79
#